data_2ad69af560631977ebb6dca894845872
#
_entry.id   2ad69af560631977ebb6dca894845872
#
_cell.length_a   1.000
_cell.length_b   1.000
_cell.length_c   1.000
_cell.angle_alpha   90.00
_cell.angle_beta   90.00
_cell.angle_gamma   90.00
#
_symmetry.space_group_name_H-M   'P 1'
#
loop_
_entity.id
_entity.type
_entity.pdbx_description
1 polymer ?
#
loop_
_entity_poly.entity_id
_entity_poly.type
_entity_poly.pdbx_seq_one_letter_code
_entity_poly.pdbx_strand_id
1 'polypeptide(L)'
;MHSIELEGCRETAEPVVTWFMKEYLPDAYFFLVVEEKDLSAEGVLGWCMRETQNEFLIQLHNGLGDTYISILLHELWHLYQYYYELPRDEEETLREELKLLNKYYENH
;
A
#
# COMPACT_ATOMS: atom_id res chain seq x y z
N MET A 1 12.88 1.03 -11.40
CA MET A 1 12.66 2.39 -10.88
C MET A 1 11.18 2.68 -10.75
N HIS A 2 10.77 3.33 -9.66
CA HIS A 2 9.38 3.70 -9.43
C HIS A 2 9.29 5.16 -8.99
N SER A 3 8.19 5.78 -9.32
CA SER A 3 7.84 7.13 -8.90
C SER A 3 6.67 7.06 -7.96
N ILE A 4 6.77 7.71 -6.81
CA ILE A 4 5.75 7.67 -5.78
C ILE A 4 5.28 9.08 -5.47
N GLU A 5 3.98 9.29 -5.50
CA GLU A 5 3.37 10.56 -5.14
C GLU A 5 2.41 10.34 -3.97
N LEU A 6 2.61 11.09 -2.90
CA LEU A 6 1.77 11.02 -1.71
C LEU A 6 0.90 12.26 -1.64
N GLU A 7 -0.42 12.08 -1.66
CA GLU A 7 -1.37 13.19 -1.68
C GLU A 7 -2.21 13.19 -0.41
N GLY A 8 -2.05 14.22 0.39
CA GLY A 8 -2.80 14.38 1.64
C GLY A 8 -2.50 13.32 2.68
N CYS A 9 -1.40 12.59 2.52
CA CYS A 9 -1.03 11.54 3.45
C CYS A 9 -0.32 12.08 4.67
N ARG A 10 -0.48 11.38 5.79
CA ARG A 10 0.27 11.71 7.01
C ARG A 10 1.75 11.35 6.81
N GLU A 11 2.60 11.93 7.64
CA GLU A 11 4.05 11.79 7.53
C GLU A 11 4.54 10.35 7.60
N THR A 12 3.82 9.48 8.31
CA THR A 12 4.21 8.07 8.45
C THR A 12 4.08 7.27 7.17
N ALA A 13 3.35 7.77 6.16
CA ALA A 13 3.17 7.06 4.89
C ALA A 13 4.47 6.90 4.12
N GLU A 14 5.27 7.96 4.01
CA GLU A 14 6.48 7.94 3.20
C GLU A 14 7.48 6.85 3.62
N PRO A 15 7.88 6.76 4.91
CA PRO A 15 8.84 5.73 5.30
C PRO A 15 8.29 4.29 5.09
N VAL A 16 6.99 4.09 5.28
CA VAL A 16 6.39 2.76 5.06
C VAL A 16 6.46 2.37 3.58
N VAL A 17 6.04 3.28 2.71
CA VAL A 17 6.04 3.03 1.26
C VAL A 17 7.46 2.82 0.75
N THR A 18 8.38 3.68 1.16
CA THR A 18 9.78 3.58 0.76
C THR A 18 10.41 2.27 1.19
N TRP A 19 10.16 1.86 2.45
CA TRP A 19 10.64 0.58 2.96
C TRP A 19 10.08 -0.60 2.15
N PHE A 20 8.78 -0.58 1.89
CA PHE A 20 8.12 -1.68 1.15
C PHE A 20 8.69 -1.80 -0.27
N MET A 21 8.87 -0.67 -0.96
CA MET A 21 9.41 -0.67 -2.31
C MET A 21 10.82 -1.25 -2.35
N LYS A 22 11.64 -0.85 -1.39
CA LYS A 22 13.01 -1.33 -1.31
C LYS A 22 13.09 -2.83 -1.02
N GLU A 23 12.24 -3.33 -0.13
CA GLU A 23 12.28 -4.73 0.30
C GLU A 23 11.64 -5.70 -0.69
N TYR A 24 10.54 -5.28 -1.32
CA TYR A 24 9.71 -6.20 -2.10
C TYR A 24 9.65 -5.89 -3.59
N LEU A 25 9.92 -4.64 -3.99
CA LEU A 25 9.81 -4.20 -5.37
C LEU A 25 11.02 -3.36 -5.81
N PRO A 26 12.26 -3.76 -5.48
CA PRO A 26 13.42 -2.89 -5.71
C PRO A 26 13.69 -2.60 -7.19
N ASP A 27 13.36 -3.54 -8.07
CA ASP A 27 13.63 -3.41 -9.50
C ASP A 27 12.38 -3.11 -10.32
N ALA A 28 11.26 -2.83 -9.64
CA ALA A 28 10.01 -2.55 -10.32
C ALA A 28 10.02 -1.20 -11.00
N TYR A 29 9.28 -1.09 -12.10
CA TYR A 29 9.12 0.17 -12.82
C TYR A 29 7.65 0.51 -12.92
N PHE A 30 7.22 1.52 -12.16
CA PHE A 30 5.82 1.97 -12.16
C PHE A 30 5.68 3.33 -11.51
N PHE A 31 4.51 3.92 -11.66
CA PHE A 31 4.09 5.14 -10.99
C PHE A 31 3.00 4.79 -9.98
N LEU A 32 3.16 5.22 -8.74
CA LEU A 32 2.20 4.98 -7.67
C LEU A 32 1.75 6.29 -7.05
N VAL A 33 0.45 6.47 -6.95
CA VAL A 33 -0.14 7.55 -6.16
C VAL A 33 -0.77 6.92 -4.91
N VAL A 34 -0.49 7.48 -3.75
CA VAL A 34 -1.15 7.12 -2.50
C VAL A 34 -1.85 8.37 -1.99
N GLU A 35 -3.15 8.29 -1.75
CA GLU A 35 -3.91 9.42 -1.23
C GLU A 35 -4.82 9.04 -0.08
N GLU A 36 -5.04 9.96 0.84
CA GLU A 36 -6.04 9.83 1.89
C GLU A 36 -7.27 10.62 1.48
N LYS A 37 -8.44 10.02 1.65
CA LYS A 37 -9.71 10.69 1.38
C LYS A 37 -10.82 9.99 2.15
N ASP A 38 -12.01 10.59 2.14
CA ASP A 38 -13.17 9.98 2.74
C ASP A 38 -13.69 8.87 1.84
N LEU A 39 -13.56 7.62 2.28
CA LEU A 39 -14.02 6.43 1.57
C LEU A 39 -15.32 5.87 2.15
N SER A 40 -16.03 6.65 2.98
CA SER A 40 -17.28 6.17 3.60
C SER A 40 -18.32 5.72 2.57
N ALA A 41 -18.42 6.42 1.46
CA ALA A 41 -19.38 6.08 0.41
C ALA A 41 -19.06 4.74 -0.25
N GLU A 42 -17.79 4.36 -0.29
CA GLU A 42 -17.34 3.11 -0.89
C GLU A 42 -17.35 1.94 0.09
N GLY A 43 -17.48 2.24 1.39
CA GLY A 43 -17.56 1.22 2.43
C GLY A 43 -16.26 0.44 2.65
N VAL A 44 -15.11 1.03 2.31
CA VAL A 44 -13.81 0.38 2.49
C VAL A 44 -12.88 1.26 3.31
N LEU A 45 -11.90 0.65 3.97
CA LEU A 45 -10.85 1.38 4.71
C LEU A 45 -9.67 1.74 3.82
N GLY A 46 -9.51 1.01 2.74
CA GLY A 46 -8.48 1.28 1.74
C GLY A 46 -8.69 0.37 0.55
N TRP A 47 -8.11 0.72 -0.56
CA TRP A 47 -8.09 -0.14 -1.73
C TRP A 47 -6.89 0.19 -2.61
N CYS A 48 -6.56 -0.76 -3.48
CA CYS A 48 -5.48 -0.62 -4.46
C CYS A 48 -6.05 -0.91 -5.84
N MET A 49 -5.80 -0.01 -6.78
CA MET A 49 -6.30 -0.13 -8.13
C MET A 49 -5.16 -0.03 -9.13
N ARG A 50 -5.25 -0.83 -10.19
CA ARG A 50 -4.35 -0.71 -11.32
C ARG A 50 -5.03 0.21 -12.33
N GLU A 51 -4.44 1.38 -12.57
CA GLU A 51 -5.00 2.36 -13.49
C GLU A 51 -4.61 2.06 -14.94
N THR A 52 -3.33 1.76 -15.15
CA THR A 52 -2.79 1.30 -16.42
C THR A 52 -1.79 0.21 -16.13
N GLN A 53 -1.12 -0.30 -17.16
CA GLN A 53 -0.14 -1.38 -16.96
C GLN A 53 0.93 -1.02 -15.94
N ASN A 54 1.35 0.26 -15.90
CA ASN A 54 2.44 0.70 -15.02
C ASN A 54 2.02 1.82 -14.06
N GLU A 55 0.72 2.00 -13.86
CA GLU A 55 0.22 3.04 -12.97
C GLU A 55 -0.75 2.46 -11.96
N PHE A 56 -0.53 2.75 -10.68
CA PHE A 56 -1.33 2.23 -9.58
C PHE A 56 -1.79 3.35 -8.66
N LEU A 57 -2.94 3.15 -8.04
CA LEU A 57 -3.51 4.08 -7.07
C LEU A 57 -3.87 3.31 -5.81
N ILE A 58 -3.39 3.81 -4.66
CA ILE A 58 -3.82 3.35 -3.35
C ILE A 58 -4.56 4.50 -2.70
N GLN A 59 -5.76 4.24 -2.21
CA GLN A 59 -6.54 5.20 -1.43
C GLN A 59 -6.75 4.64 -0.04
N LEU A 60 -6.59 5.50 0.96
CA LEU A 60 -6.75 5.16 2.37
C LEU A 60 -7.82 6.07 2.96
N HIS A 61 -8.69 5.49 3.77
CA HIS A 61 -9.74 6.24 4.42
C HIS A 61 -9.16 7.21 5.47
N ASN A 62 -9.75 8.38 5.59
CA ASN A 62 -9.40 9.34 6.62
C ASN A 62 -9.68 8.77 8.01
N GLY A 63 -8.87 9.13 8.99
CA GLY A 63 -9.14 8.80 10.39
C GLY A 63 -8.90 7.36 10.78
N LEU A 64 -7.99 6.65 10.08
CA LEU A 64 -7.65 5.28 10.43
C LEU A 64 -6.97 5.12 11.80
N GLY A 65 -6.37 6.20 12.31
CA GLY A 65 -5.70 6.15 13.61
C GLY A 65 -4.57 5.12 13.64
N ASP A 66 -4.56 4.27 14.67
CA ASP A 66 -3.50 3.28 14.88
C ASP A 66 -3.46 2.17 13.83
N THR A 67 -4.52 2.01 13.04
CA THR A 67 -4.57 1.00 11.99
C THR A 67 -3.99 1.47 10.68
N TYR A 68 -3.53 2.72 10.60
CA TYR A 68 -3.06 3.32 9.35
C TYR A 68 -1.95 2.52 8.66
N ILE A 69 -0.90 2.19 9.40
CA ILE A 69 0.25 1.47 8.82
C ILE A 69 -0.17 0.08 8.36
N SER A 70 -0.97 -0.60 9.17
CA SER A 70 -1.47 -1.94 8.85
C SER A 70 -2.30 -1.94 7.55
N ILE A 71 -3.22 -0.98 7.41
CA ILE A 71 -4.05 -0.86 6.21
C ILE A 71 -3.18 -0.48 4.99
N LEU A 72 -2.23 0.42 5.16
CA LEU A 72 -1.31 0.80 4.08
C LEU A 72 -0.51 -0.41 3.60
N LEU A 73 0.03 -1.21 4.51
CA LEU A 73 0.78 -2.41 4.16
C LEU A 73 -0.12 -3.45 3.46
N HIS A 74 -1.38 -3.56 3.89
CA HIS A 74 -2.36 -4.42 3.24
C HIS A 74 -2.52 -4.04 1.77
N GLU A 75 -2.69 -2.75 1.48
CA GLU A 75 -2.86 -2.28 0.10
C GLU A 75 -1.56 -2.39 -0.70
N LEU A 76 -0.42 -2.18 -0.08
CA LEU A 76 0.88 -2.37 -0.73
C LEU A 76 1.10 -3.83 -1.12
N TRP A 77 0.61 -4.79 -0.32
CA TRP A 77 0.69 -6.20 -0.70
C TRP A 77 -0.19 -6.50 -1.91
N HIS A 78 -1.36 -5.88 -2.02
CA HIS A 78 -2.17 -5.99 -3.23
C HIS A 78 -1.45 -5.39 -4.45
N LEU A 79 -0.72 -4.29 -4.26
CA LEU A 79 0.13 -3.72 -5.31
C LEU A 79 1.16 -4.77 -5.79
N TYR A 80 1.80 -5.44 -4.85
CA TYR A 80 2.76 -6.51 -5.14
C TYR A 80 2.10 -7.62 -5.97
N GLN A 81 0.91 -8.06 -5.58
CA GLN A 81 0.15 -9.07 -6.31
C GLN A 81 -0.17 -8.60 -7.72
N TYR A 82 -0.64 -7.38 -7.88
CA TYR A 82 -0.94 -6.80 -9.19
C TYR A 82 0.31 -6.70 -10.07
N TYR A 83 1.39 -6.19 -9.51
CA TYR A 83 2.60 -5.96 -10.28
C TYR A 83 3.16 -7.26 -10.89
N TYR A 84 3.17 -8.32 -10.10
CA TYR A 84 3.65 -9.61 -10.55
C TYR A 84 2.56 -10.48 -11.19
N GLU A 85 1.37 -9.91 -11.38
CA GLU A 85 0.22 -10.59 -11.99
C GLU A 85 -0.16 -11.88 -11.26
N LEU A 86 -0.03 -11.85 -9.93
CA LEU A 86 -0.45 -12.93 -9.06
C LEU A 86 -1.95 -12.83 -8.79
N PRO A 87 -2.63 -13.93 -8.46
CA PRO A 87 -4.03 -13.85 -8.05
C PRO A 87 -4.20 -12.96 -6.83
N ARG A 88 -5.23 -12.13 -6.84
CA ARG A 88 -5.56 -11.33 -5.68
C ARG A 88 -6.15 -12.26 -4.63
N ASP A 89 -5.43 -12.45 -3.53
CA ASP A 89 -5.78 -13.38 -2.47
C ASP A 89 -5.87 -12.64 -1.14
N GLU A 90 -7.10 -12.46 -0.64
CA GLU A 90 -7.34 -11.74 0.61
C GLU A 90 -6.82 -12.51 1.83
N GLU A 91 -6.88 -13.83 1.82
CA GLU A 91 -6.34 -14.63 2.93
C GLU A 91 -4.83 -14.48 3.02
N GLU A 92 -4.14 -14.56 1.89
CA GLU A 92 -2.71 -14.32 1.82
C GLU A 92 -2.38 -12.92 2.30
N THR A 93 -3.14 -11.94 1.84
CA THR A 93 -2.91 -10.54 2.18
C THR A 93 -3.07 -10.30 3.67
N LEU A 94 -4.06 -10.91 4.30
CA LEU A 94 -4.25 -10.78 5.74
C LEU A 94 -3.10 -11.42 6.53
N ARG A 95 -2.58 -12.55 6.07
CA ARG A 95 -1.41 -13.18 6.69
C ARG A 95 -0.16 -12.33 6.51
N GLU A 96 0.05 -11.82 5.30
CA GLU A 96 1.24 -11.02 5.00
C GLU A 96 1.20 -9.66 5.68
N GLU A 97 0.03 -9.08 5.86
CA GLU A 97 -0.13 -7.81 6.57
C GLU A 97 0.50 -7.86 7.95
N LEU A 98 0.24 -8.90 8.72
CA LEU A 98 0.81 -9.04 10.06
C LEU A 98 2.32 -9.23 10.03
N LYS A 99 2.81 -10.05 9.10
CA LYS A 99 4.25 -10.25 8.93
C LYS A 99 4.95 -8.97 8.51
N LEU A 100 4.35 -8.22 7.59
CA LEU A 100 4.89 -6.95 7.11
C LEU A 100 4.94 -5.91 8.22
N LEU A 101 3.90 -5.85 9.02
CA LEU A 101 3.82 -4.92 10.13
C LEU A 101 4.94 -5.20 11.13
N ASN A 102 5.14 -6.46 11.49
CA ASN A 102 6.21 -6.86 12.41
C ASN A 102 7.59 -6.55 11.83
N LYS A 103 7.81 -6.87 10.57
CA LYS A 103 9.08 -6.57 9.89
C LYS A 103 9.37 -5.08 9.83
N TYR A 104 8.35 -4.29 9.50
CA TYR A 104 8.50 -2.84 9.43
C TYR A 104 8.95 -2.29 10.79
N TYR A 105 8.29 -2.68 11.87
CA TYR A 105 8.65 -2.19 13.21
C TYR A 105 10.00 -2.71 13.69
N GLU A 106 10.43 -3.89 13.27
CA GLU A 106 11.77 -4.39 13.58
C GLU A 106 12.87 -3.53 12.95
N ASN A 107 12.59 -2.88 11.82
CA ASN A 107 13.55 -2.08 11.08
C ASN A 107 13.41 -0.58 11.34
N HIS A 108 12.45 -0.19 12.10
CA HIS A 108 12.14 1.19 12.41
C HIS A 108 11.73 1.35 13.87
#